data_c5fdec23c1c17cd15c85da05d12fe136
#
_entry.id   c5fdec23c1c17cd15c85da05d12fe136
#
_cell.length_a   1.000
_cell.length_b   1.000
_cell.length_c   1.000
_cell.angle_alpha   90.00
_cell.angle_beta   90.00
_cell.angle_gamma   90.00
#
_symmetry.space_group_name_H-M   'P 1'
#
loop_
_entity.id
_entity.type
_entity.pdbx_description
1 polymer ?
#
loop_
_entity_poly.entity_id
_entity_poly.type
_entity_poly.pdbx_seq_one_letter_code
_entity_poly.pdbx_strand_id
1 'polypeptide(L)'
;MRLISRCLTVGTLVLITALIPTRPTAEAHPSTQGIDPDPPDHVVRLIIVHHSCGENWLSDDNGGLALELGRNNYFVSDTNYGWGPDSIGDRTDIPDWLEWFRGPESERYLDALYNEDGQHSDYSRTLNDPGGENEIILFKSCFPNSNLEGNPGDPPASGADYSVGGAKYVYLQLLRYFGTRPDKLFVVITAPPVSDRSYAANARDFNNWLVYDWLNESSYPYSNVAVFDFYNVLTGEGHHHRVKEGEIEHTFEAGMDTAYYPSDDDHPSSTGNRKATQEFIPLLNVFYQRWQADMPAQPLPSEAREEALESESLPIQQPAQGSGLVDDFEGGVPGGTSGWEPAWDASTSTTITCTLSSEDAYAGNQALQMDFDVATESWATCGLFFDALQDWSGDEGLSFFVHAAQPGVSFELNLYAEVGEQQESYLYPLTTTGMSTETWVPLTVRWSDFRRVDWEENAGASFEKPGRIHGLAFGFSATEGASNTSMIWIDDLQLIRAEPV
;
A
#
# COMPACT_ATOMS: atom_id res chain seq x y z
N MET A 1 -64.68 61.83 -7.43
CA MET A 1 -65.04 60.65 -8.24
C MET A 1 -63.85 60.26 -9.11
N ARG A 2 -63.07 59.35 -8.67
CA ARG A 2 -62.13 58.57 -9.50
C ARG A 2 -61.88 57.25 -8.79
N LEU A 3 -62.31 56.13 -9.38
CA LEU A 3 -62.08 54.75 -8.96
C LEU A 3 -60.60 54.41 -9.15
N ILE A 4 -59.99 53.78 -8.14
CA ILE A 4 -58.71 53.17 -8.23
C ILE A 4 -58.91 51.63 -8.21
N SER A 5 -58.67 51.03 -9.35
CA SER A 5 -58.67 49.59 -9.55
C SER A 5 -57.44 48.98 -8.89
N ARG A 6 -57.56 47.98 -7.98
CA ARG A 6 -56.49 47.20 -7.41
C ARG A 6 -56.34 45.95 -8.27
N CYS A 7 -55.22 45.85 -8.95
CA CYS A 7 -54.74 44.56 -9.55
C CYS A 7 -54.15 43.68 -8.44
N LEU A 8 -54.74 42.52 -8.22
CA LEU A 8 -54.10 41.38 -7.45
C LEU A 8 -53.20 40.66 -8.37
N THR A 9 -51.90 40.70 -8.07
CA THR A 9 -50.93 39.83 -8.70
C THR A 9 -50.76 38.53 -7.85
N VAL A 10 -51.20 37.39 -8.40
CA VAL A 10 -51.01 36.08 -7.80
C VAL A 10 -49.60 35.63 -8.17
N GLY A 11 -48.69 35.63 -7.19
CA GLY A 11 -47.35 35.10 -7.33
C GLY A 11 -47.38 33.56 -7.18
N THR A 12 -47.08 32.86 -8.25
CA THR A 12 -46.89 31.40 -8.22
C THR A 12 -45.51 31.09 -7.63
N LEU A 13 -45.51 30.53 -6.42
CA LEU A 13 -44.28 30.03 -5.77
C LEU A 13 -43.92 28.70 -6.42
N VAL A 14 -42.87 28.69 -7.25
CA VAL A 14 -42.30 27.45 -7.78
C VAL A 14 -41.33 26.90 -6.72
N LEU A 15 -41.73 25.83 -6.04
CA LEU A 15 -40.86 25.06 -5.16
C LEU A 15 -39.91 24.25 -6.04
N ILE A 16 -38.65 24.66 -6.14
CA ILE A 16 -37.60 23.86 -6.73
C ILE A 16 -37.12 22.87 -5.64
N THR A 17 -37.60 21.63 -5.68
CA THR A 17 -37.02 20.52 -4.92
C THR A 17 -35.71 20.16 -5.56
N ALA A 18 -34.58 20.52 -4.92
CA ALA A 18 -33.27 20.01 -5.26
C ALA A 18 -33.26 18.52 -4.96
N LEU A 19 -33.23 17.71 -6.02
CA LEU A 19 -32.88 16.28 -5.93
C LEU A 19 -31.39 16.19 -5.59
N ILE A 20 -31.10 15.88 -4.33
CA ILE A 20 -29.76 15.45 -3.91
C ILE A 20 -29.57 14.07 -4.53
N PRO A 21 -28.56 13.86 -5.38
CA PRO A 21 -28.26 12.52 -5.88
C PRO A 21 -27.80 11.67 -4.67
N THR A 22 -28.62 10.69 -4.31
CA THR A 22 -28.16 9.63 -3.40
C THR A 22 -27.07 8.87 -4.12
N ARG A 23 -25.84 8.92 -3.58
CA ARG A 23 -24.76 8.02 -3.99
C ARG A 23 -25.28 6.57 -3.95
N PRO A 24 -25.06 5.75 -4.98
CA PRO A 24 -25.32 4.34 -4.85
C PRO A 24 -24.43 3.81 -3.73
N THR A 25 -25.03 3.22 -2.72
CA THR A 25 -24.33 2.36 -1.76
C THR A 25 -23.75 1.23 -2.57
N ALA A 26 -22.41 1.14 -2.64
CA ALA A 26 -21.74 -0.05 -3.16
C ALA A 26 -22.26 -1.24 -2.35
N GLU A 27 -22.94 -2.16 -3.02
CA GLU A 27 -23.33 -3.43 -2.43
C GLU A 27 -22.01 -4.18 -2.17
N ALA A 28 -21.65 -4.30 -0.89
CA ALA A 28 -20.62 -5.24 -0.46
C ALA A 28 -21.00 -6.62 -1.04
N HIS A 29 -20.05 -7.27 -1.71
CA HIS A 29 -20.23 -8.64 -2.16
C HIS A 29 -20.63 -9.47 -0.94
N PRO A 30 -21.82 -10.04 -0.87
CA PRO A 30 -22.20 -10.89 0.25
C PRO A 30 -21.40 -12.19 0.11
N SER A 31 -20.38 -12.40 0.93
CA SER A 31 -19.95 -13.74 1.22
C SER A 31 -21.14 -14.41 1.93
N THR A 32 -21.72 -15.40 1.33
CA THR A 32 -22.85 -16.18 1.89
C THR A 32 -22.41 -17.11 3.04
N GLN A 33 -21.18 -17.02 3.50
CA GLN A 33 -20.70 -17.70 4.70
C GLN A 33 -20.99 -16.82 5.92
N GLY A 34 -21.69 -17.36 6.90
CA GLY A 34 -21.92 -16.73 8.19
C GLY A 34 -20.59 -16.42 8.87
N ILE A 35 -20.59 -15.44 9.78
CA ILE A 35 -19.43 -15.11 10.61
C ILE A 35 -19.13 -16.30 11.52
N ASP A 36 -17.92 -16.85 11.43
CA ASP A 36 -17.43 -17.94 12.26
C ASP A 36 -16.37 -17.42 13.24
N PRO A 37 -16.70 -17.27 14.54
CA PRO A 37 -15.76 -16.84 15.56
C PRO A 37 -15.04 -18.01 16.25
N ASP A 38 -15.19 -19.24 15.79
CA ASP A 38 -14.54 -20.39 16.39
C ASP A 38 -13.01 -20.35 16.10
N PRO A 39 -12.18 -20.73 17.07
CA PRO A 39 -10.73 -20.75 16.88
C PRO A 39 -10.31 -21.81 15.85
N PRO A 40 -9.07 -21.74 15.35
CA PRO A 40 -8.49 -22.82 14.54
C PRO A 40 -8.63 -24.18 15.23
N ASP A 41 -8.85 -25.25 14.48
CA ASP A 41 -8.92 -26.63 14.99
C ASP A 41 -7.54 -27.25 15.29
N HIS A 42 -6.47 -26.56 14.92
CA HIS A 42 -5.06 -26.92 15.16
C HIS A 42 -4.26 -25.70 15.62
N VAL A 43 -3.04 -25.94 16.09
CA VAL A 43 -2.17 -24.84 16.54
C VAL A 43 -1.59 -24.12 15.32
N VAL A 44 -1.80 -22.80 15.26
CA VAL A 44 -1.33 -21.89 14.20
C VAL A 44 -0.27 -20.96 14.77
N ARG A 45 0.85 -20.77 14.07
CA ARG A 45 1.89 -19.81 14.47
C ARG A 45 1.46 -18.38 14.14
N LEU A 46 1.64 -17.52 15.14
CA LEU A 46 1.29 -16.11 15.06
C LEU A 46 2.43 -15.28 15.63
N ILE A 47 2.81 -14.21 14.93
CA ILE A 47 3.78 -13.24 15.44
C ILE A 47 3.17 -11.86 15.57
N ILE A 48 3.58 -11.12 16.62
CA ILE A 48 3.17 -9.74 16.88
C ILE A 48 4.37 -8.83 16.76
N VAL A 49 4.34 -7.93 15.77
CA VAL A 49 5.33 -6.87 15.59
C VAL A 49 4.91 -5.66 16.41
N HIS A 50 5.68 -5.35 17.45
CA HIS A 50 5.35 -4.28 18.38
C HIS A 50 6.54 -3.81 19.20
N HIS A 51 6.32 -2.76 19.97
CA HIS A 51 7.04 -2.43 21.20
C HIS A 51 6.08 -1.74 22.18
N SER A 52 6.55 -1.44 23.42
CA SER A 52 5.85 -0.61 24.41
C SER A 52 4.37 -0.98 24.64
N CYS A 53 3.42 -0.32 23.99
CA CYS A 53 1.98 -0.59 24.13
C CYS A 53 1.61 -2.05 23.84
N GLY A 54 2.30 -2.70 22.92
CA GLY A 54 2.08 -4.10 22.58
C GLY A 54 2.56 -5.05 23.69
N GLU A 55 3.69 -4.75 24.32
CA GLU A 55 4.18 -5.48 25.48
C GLU A 55 3.15 -5.50 26.60
N ASN A 56 2.60 -4.32 26.95
CA ASN A 56 1.52 -4.22 27.93
C ASN A 56 0.28 -5.01 27.53
N TRP A 57 -0.08 -5.01 26.24
CA TRP A 57 -1.24 -5.75 25.77
C TRP A 57 -1.05 -7.27 25.82
N LEU A 58 0.17 -7.76 25.51
CA LEU A 58 0.53 -9.19 25.61
C LEU A 58 0.56 -9.69 27.05
N SER A 59 1.09 -8.89 27.97
CA SER A 59 1.38 -9.27 29.36
C SER A 59 0.16 -9.80 30.12
N ASP A 60 0.35 -10.91 30.83
CA ASP A 60 -0.69 -11.60 31.63
C ASP A 60 -1.34 -10.66 32.65
N ASP A 61 -0.54 -9.84 33.32
CA ASP A 61 -0.99 -8.94 34.39
C ASP A 61 -1.69 -7.68 33.87
N ASN A 62 -1.54 -7.36 32.58
CA ASN A 62 -2.11 -6.18 31.97
C ASN A 62 -3.21 -6.55 30.96
N GLY A 63 -2.91 -6.75 29.66
CA GLY A 63 -3.88 -7.06 28.63
C GLY A 63 -4.30 -8.53 28.57
N GLY A 64 -3.35 -9.43 28.87
CA GLY A 64 -3.57 -10.88 28.84
C GLY A 64 -3.77 -11.45 27.42
N LEU A 65 -3.38 -10.70 26.37
CA LEU A 65 -3.62 -11.10 24.99
C LEU A 65 -2.96 -12.44 24.67
N ALA A 66 -1.69 -12.63 25.06
CA ALA A 66 -0.96 -13.87 24.76
C ALA A 66 -1.61 -15.12 25.34
N LEU A 67 -2.14 -15.03 26.58
CA LEU A 67 -2.90 -16.12 27.20
C LEU A 67 -4.17 -16.46 26.44
N GLU A 68 -4.94 -15.45 26.02
CA GLU A 68 -6.19 -15.66 25.28
C GLU A 68 -5.92 -16.18 23.86
N LEU A 69 -4.85 -15.72 23.19
CA LEU A 69 -4.39 -16.30 21.92
C LEU A 69 -4.05 -17.79 22.09
N GLY A 70 -3.29 -18.14 23.12
CA GLY A 70 -2.97 -19.55 23.41
C GLY A 70 -4.20 -20.42 23.69
N ARG A 71 -5.26 -19.88 24.33
CA ARG A 71 -6.56 -20.58 24.54
C ARG A 71 -7.32 -20.77 23.21
N ASN A 72 -7.00 -19.97 22.20
CA ASN A 72 -7.60 -20.03 20.88
C ASN A 72 -6.68 -20.68 19.81
N ASN A 73 -5.78 -21.58 20.24
CA ASN A 73 -4.89 -22.35 19.39
C ASN A 73 -3.86 -21.51 18.57
N TYR A 74 -3.51 -20.30 19.02
CA TYR A 74 -2.42 -19.53 18.43
C TYR A 74 -1.15 -19.69 19.26
N PHE A 75 -0.08 -20.22 18.64
CA PHE A 75 1.28 -20.18 19.21
C PHE A 75 1.86 -18.80 18.96
N VAL A 76 2.13 -18.06 20.04
CA VAL A 76 2.49 -16.65 19.99
C VAL A 76 4.01 -16.48 20.05
N SER A 77 4.57 -15.79 19.07
CA SER A 77 5.88 -15.16 19.13
C SER A 77 5.72 -13.64 18.98
N ASP A 78 6.74 -12.89 19.34
CA ASP A 78 6.68 -11.43 19.26
C ASP A 78 8.04 -10.82 18.90
N THR A 79 8.03 -9.58 18.42
CA THR A 79 9.22 -8.73 18.32
C THR A 79 9.13 -7.63 19.36
N ASN A 80 10.27 -7.08 19.78
CA ASN A 80 10.34 -5.93 20.68
C ASN A 80 11.60 -5.13 20.39
N TYR A 81 11.92 -4.14 21.20
CA TYR A 81 13.14 -3.32 21.05
C TYR A 81 14.38 -4.16 20.84
N GLY A 82 15.22 -3.77 19.90
CA GLY A 82 16.46 -4.43 19.53
C GLY A 82 16.31 -5.74 18.77
N TRP A 83 15.08 -6.17 18.45
CA TRP A 83 14.83 -7.40 17.73
C TRP A 83 15.26 -7.33 16.25
N GLY A 84 15.70 -8.47 15.75
CA GLY A 84 15.92 -8.73 14.32
C GLY A 84 17.17 -8.09 13.71
N PRO A 85 17.38 -8.31 12.42
CA PRO A 85 18.50 -7.69 11.72
C PRO A 85 18.43 -6.17 11.83
N ASP A 86 19.58 -5.52 12.02
CA ASP A 86 19.73 -4.05 12.19
C ASP A 86 18.82 -3.43 13.25
N SER A 87 18.41 -4.24 14.26
CA SER A 87 17.44 -3.83 15.28
C SER A 87 16.14 -3.29 14.67
N ILE A 88 15.65 -3.93 13.60
CA ILE A 88 14.42 -3.48 12.89
C ILE A 88 13.22 -3.37 13.85
N GLY A 89 13.19 -4.16 14.93
CA GLY A 89 12.15 -4.11 15.97
C GLY A 89 12.01 -2.75 16.67
N ASP A 90 13.03 -1.88 16.60
CA ASP A 90 12.94 -0.49 17.12
C ASP A 90 12.07 0.40 16.22
N ARG A 91 11.86 0.02 14.97
CA ARG A 91 11.16 0.78 13.94
C ARG A 91 9.76 0.24 13.70
N THR A 92 8.78 0.74 14.44
CA THR A 92 7.37 0.33 14.35
C THR A 92 6.42 1.53 14.23
N ASP A 93 6.92 2.67 13.79
CA ASP A 93 6.09 3.80 13.43
C ASP A 93 5.46 3.59 12.06
N ILE A 94 4.38 4.30 11.74
CA ILE A 94 3.68 4.11 10.46
C ILE A 94 4.61 4.24 9.25
N PRO A 95 5.51 5.22 9.15
CA PRO A 95 6.45 5.31 8.03
C PRO A 95 7.40 4.12 7.91
N ASP A 96 7.77 3.51 9.05
CA ASP A 96 8.73 2.40 9.09
C ASP A 96 8.19 1.12 8.45
N TRP A 97 6.87 0.97 8.34
CA TRP A 97 6.27 -0.22 7.71
C TRP A 97 6.71 -0.39 6.26
N LEU A 98 7.07 0.69 5.56
CA LEU A 98 7.66 0.58 4.22
C LEU A 98 9.03 -0.08 4.25
N GLU A 99 9.86 0.20 5.27
CA GLU A 99 11.15 -0.46 5.44
C GLU A 99 10.97 -1.97 5.72
N TRP A 100 10.02 -2.33 6.60
CA TRP A 100 9.74 -3.72 6.93
C TRP A 100 9.30 -4.56 5.73
N PHE A 101 8.35 -4.05 4.94
CA PHE A 101 7.64 -4.85 3.94
C PHE A 101 8.09 -4.57 2.50
N ARG A 102 8.79 -3.46 2.25
CA ARG A 102 9.16 -3.01 0.90
C ARG A 102 10.52 -2.35 0.77
N GLY A 103 11.25 -2.18 1.86
CA GLY A 103 12.60 -1.62 1.85
C GLY A 103 13.60 -2.57 1.18
N PRO A 104 14.80 -2.10 0.84
CA PRO A 104 15.83 -2.92 0.19
C PRO A 104 16.26 -4.13 1.03
N GLU A 105 16.09 -4.07 2.35
CA GLU A 105 16.42 -5.15 3.28
C GLU A 105 15.18 -5.93 3.76
N SER A 106 14.00 -5.66 3.17
CA SER A 106 12.72 -6.24 3.61
C SER A 106 12.72 -7.75 3.58
N GLU A 107 13.32 -8.39 2.57
CA GLU A 107 13.44 -9.85 2.50
C GLU A 107 14.13 -10.43 3.74
N ARG A 108 15.25 -9.84 4.16
CA ARG A 108 15.99 -10.27 5.36
C ARG A 108 15.20 -10.06 6.66
N TYR A 109 14.44 -8.97 6.74
CA TYR A 109 13.57 -8.69 7.89
C TYR A 109 12.40 -9.65 7.95
N LEU A 110 11.79 -9.93 6.82
CA LEU A 110 10.64 -10.81 6.71
C LEU A 110 11.01 -12.28 6.87
N ASP A 111 12.17 -12.72 6.34
CA ASP A 111 12.68 -14.07 6.63
C ASP A 111 12.86 -14.27 8.13
N ALA A 112 13.50 -13.33 8.83
CA ALA A 112 13.62 -13.37 10.28
C ALA A 112 12.25 -13.39 10.97
N LEU A 113 11.29 -12.57 10.52
CA LEU A 113 9.95 -12.47 11.09
C LEU A 113 9.15 -13.77 10.92
N TYR A 114 9.17 -14.37 9.75
CA TYR A 114 8.43 -15.60 9.49
C TYR A 114 9.00 -16.80 10.26
N ASN A 115 10.30 -16.83 10.47
CA ASN A 115 10.97 -17.91 11.20
C ASN A 115 11.07 -17.66 12.72
N GLU A 116 10.66 -16.48 13.22
CA GLU A 116 10.76 -16.16 14.65
C GLU A 116 9.86 -17.05 15.50
N ASP A 117 10.43 -17.71 16.49
CA ASP A 117 9.74 -18.56 17.46
C ASP A 117 9.98 -18.11 18.92
N GLY A 118 10.76 -17.06 19.11
CA GLY A 118 11.13 -16.51 20.40
C GLY A 118 10.02 -15.74 21.10
N GLN A 119 10.30 -15.34 22.31
CA GLN A 119 9.48 -14.49 23.16
C GLN A 119 10.36 -13.33 23.63
N HIS A 120 9.97 -12.10 23.27
CA HIS A 120 10.73 -10.88 23.53
C HIS A 120 10.04 -9.96 24.53
N SER A 121 8.87 -10.37 25.05
CA SER A 121 8.12 -9.70 26.09
C SER A 121 7.72 -10.69 27.19
N ASP A 122 7.28 -10.19 28.35
CA ASP A 122 6.92 -11.02 29.50
C ASP A 122 5.45 -11.44 29.44
N TYR A 123 5.19 -12.65 28.95
CA TYR A 123 3.86 -13.29 28.93
C TYR A 123 3.98 -14.82 29.02
N SER A 124 2.90 -15.50 29.36
CA SER A 124 2.87 -16.97 29.45
C SER A 124 2.48 -17.61 28.12
N ARG A 125 3.31 -18.53 27.64
CA ARG A 125 2.99 -19.45 26.53
C ARG A 125 2.34 -20.73 27.08
N THR A 126 1.21 -21.10 26.49
CA THR A 126 0.45 -22.30 26.92
C THR A 126 0.51 -23.43 25.91
N LEU A 127 1.00 -23.21 24.72
CA LEU A 127 1.08 -24.18 23.63
C LEU A 127 2.54 -24.52 23.31
N ASN A 128 2.74 -25.73 22.78
CA ASN A 128 4.00 -26.09 22.15
C ASN A 128 4.06 -25.52 20.72
N ASP A 129 5.26 -25.17 20.29
CA ASP A 129 5.51 -24.75 18.92
C ASP A 129 5.14 -25.87 17.94
N PRO A 130 4.24 -25.64 16.98
CA PRO A 130 3.91 -26.63 15.95
C PRO A 130 5.02 -26.74 14.87
N GLY A 131 5.98 -25.83 14.84
CA GLY A 131 6.99 -25.68 13.79
C GLY A 131 6.46 -25.00 12.53
N GLY A 132 7.35 -24.71 11.58
CA GLY A 132 7.02 -23.97 10.35
C GLY A 132 7.14 -22.47 10.55
N GLU A 133 6.67 -21.70 9.56
CA GLU A 133 6.69 -20.25 9.58
C GLU A 133 5.50 -19.67 10.37
N ASN A 134 5.62 -18.42 10.79
CA ASN A 134 4.48 -17.64 11.27
C ASN A 134 3.48 -17.41 10.12
N GLU A 135 2.24 -17.87 10.32
CA GLU A 135 1.19 -17.76 9.31
C GLU A 135 0.38 -16.48 9.47
N ILE A 136 0.29 -15.95 10.69
CA ILE A 136 -0.45 -14.73 11.01
C ILE A 136 0.52 -13.68 11.52
N ILE A 137 0.52 -12.52 10.89
CA ILE A 137 1.36 -11.38 11.20
C ILE A 137 0.48 -10.25 11.72
N LEU A 138 0.51 -10.03 13.03
CA LEU A 138 -0.10 -8.86 13.65
C LEU A 138 0.96 -7.76 13.73
N PHE A 139 0.64 -6.53 13.33
CA PHE A 139 1.57 -5.43 13.46
C PHE A 139 0.88 -4.15 13.90
N LYS A 140 1.53 -3.40 14.77
CA LYS A 140 0.96 -2.18 15.35
C LYS A 140 2.01 -1.13 15.67
N SER A 141 1.65 0.11 15.40
CA SER A 141 2.39 1.29 15.87
C SER A 141 1.96 1.69 17.28
N CYS A 142 2.80 2.46 17.99
CA CYS A 142 2.48 2.96 19.31
C CYS A 142 1.67 4.26 19.27
N PHE A 143 1.16 4.73 20.42
CA PHE A 143 0.25 5.89 20.52
C PHE A 143 0.75 7.20 19.88
N PRO A 144 2.07 7.51 19.76
CA PRO A 144 2.50 8.72 19.07
C PRO A 144 2.04 8.76 17.61
N ASN A 145 1.80 7.61 16.99
CA ASN A 145 1.32 7.51 15.61
C ASN A 145 -0.15 7.91 15.42
N SER A 146 -0.87 8.21 16.50
CA SER A 146 -2.18 8.86 16.45
C SER A 146 -2.09 10.40 16.36
N ASN A 147 -0.89 10.98 16.39
CA ASN A 147 -0.67 12.41 16.15
C ASN A 147 -0.41 12.69 14.66
N LEU A 148 -1.39 12.41 13.82
CA LEU A 148 -1.31 12.61 12.38
C LEU A 148 -1.62 14.05 11.99
N GLU A 149 -0.67 14.75 11.41
CA GLU A 149 -0.84 16.10 10.87
C GLU A 149 -1.77 16.12 9.64
N GLY A 150 -2.03 17.32 9.09
CA GLY A 150 -2.93 17.49 7.95
C GLY A 150 -4.38 17.66 8.36
N ASN A 151 -5.30 17.14 7.55
CA ASN A 151 -6.75 17.25 7.79
C ASN A 151 -7.45 15.90 7.63
N PRO A 152 -8.61 15.70 8.28
CA PRO A 152 -9.49 14.58 7.95
C PRO A 152 -9.82 14.58 6.45
N GLY A 153 -9.79 13.41 5.82
CA GLY A 153 -10.09 13.26 4.40
C GLY A 153 -8.94 13.63 3.45
N ASP A 154 -7.76 14.02 3.95
CA ASP A 154 -6.59 14.22 3.07
C ASP A 154 -6.32 12.95 2.25
N PRO A 155 -6.07 13.09 0.93
CA PRO A 155 -5.76 11.95 0.07
C PRO A 155 -4.39 11.37 0.40
N PRO A 156 -4.10 10.13 -0.05
CA PRO A 156 -2.76 9.55 0.07
C PRO A 156 -1.69 10.45 -0.53
N ALA A 157 -0.58 10.67 0.21
CA ALA A 157 0.51 11.54 -0.22
C ALA A 157 1.86 10.97 0.25
N SER A 158 2.77 10.71 -0.69
CA SER A 158 4.14 10.28 -0.38
C SER A 158 4.96 11.40 0.27
N GLY A 159 5.92 11.04 1.12
CA GLY A 159 6.84 12.00 1.76
C GLY A 159 6.23 12.90 2.82
N ALA A 160 4.99 12.65 3.22
CA ALA A 160 4.28 13.39 4.27
C ALA A 160 4.15 12.53 5.54
N ASP A 161 5.29 12.08 6.08
CA ASP A 161 5.37 11.26 7.28
C ASP A 161 4.50 11.83 8.41
N TYR A 162 3.95 10.99 9.26
CA TYR A 162 3.09 11.40 10.38
C TYR A 162 1.92 12.34 10.02
N SER A 163 1.40 12.22 8.81
CA SER A 163 0.18 12.91 8.38
C SER A 163 -0.90 11.92 7.95
N VAL A 164 -2.16 12.37 7.86
CA VAL A 164 -3.27 11.55 7.33
C VAL A 164 -2.95 11.04 5.93
N GLY A 165 -2.47 11.92 5.04
CA GLY A 165 -2.10 11.55 3.68
C GLY A 165 -0.92 10.59 3.64
N GLY A 166 0.14 10.84 4.42
CA GLY A 166 1.30 9.97 4.51
C GLY A 166 0.97 8.59 5.05
N ALA A 167 0.17 8.51 6.11
CA ALA A 167 -0.29 7.24 6.66
C ALA A 167 -1.11 6.43 5.65
N LYS A 168 -2.08 7.07 4.96
CA LYS A 168 -2.85 6.42 3.89
C LYS A 168 -1.92 5.91 2.78
N TYR A 169 -0.94 6.69 2.37
CA TYR A 169 0.05 6.28 1.37
C TYR A 169 0.80 5.02 1.81
N VAL A 170 1.35 4.99 3.04
CA VAL A 170 2.07 3.82 3.57
C VAL A 170 1.20 2.57 3.47
N TYR A 171 -0.04 2.60 4.00
CA TYR A 171 -0.90 1.43 4.01
C TYR A 171 -1.33 0.97 2.61
N LEU A 172 -1.49 1.87 1.65
CA LEU A 172 -1.70 1.48 0.24
C LEU A 172 -0.49 0.74 -0.33
N GLN A 173 0.73 1.17 0.02
CA GLN A 173 1.95 0.50 -0.41
C GLN A 173 2.10 -0.91 0.19
N LEU A 174 1.62 -1.12 1.43
CA LEU A 174 1.69 -2.43 2.08
C LEU A 174 0.84 -3.49 1.36
N LEU A 175 -0.31 -3.11 0.80
CA LEU A 175 -1.18 -4.05 0.08
C LEU A 175 -0.48 -4.75 -1.08
N ARG A 176 0.48 -4.10 -1.70
CA ARG A 176 1.28 -4.67 -2.78
C ARG A 176 2.06 -5.88 -2.30
N TYR A 177 2.75 -5.74 -1.17
CA TYR A 177 3.46 -6.86 -0.57
C TYR A 177 2.49 -7.94 -0.07
N PHE A 178 1.41 -7.55 0.62
CA PHE A 178 0.45 -8.52 1.16
C PHE A 178 -0.22 -9.35 0.07
N GLY A 179 -0.46 -8.76 -1.11
CA GLY A 179 -0.98 -9.47 -2.28
C GLY A 179 -0.03 -10.53 -2.84
N THR A 180 1.28 -10.41 -2.63
CA THR A 180 2.26 -11.43 -3.03
C THR A 180 2.32 -12.61 -2.05
N ARG A 181 1.74 -12.47 -0.85
CA ARG A 181 1.76 -13.47 0.22
C ARG A 181 0.34 -13.86 0.66
N PRO A 182 -0.50 -14.39 -0.26
CA PRO A 182 -1.83 -14.87 0.09
C PRO A 182 -1.80 -16.03 1.09
N ASP A 183 -0.66 -16.67 1.26
CA ASP A 183 -0.36 -17.71 2.26
C ASP A 183 -0.18 -17.19 3.69
N LYS A 184 -0.19 -15.88 3.90
CA LYS A 184 -0.05 -15.20 5.20
C LYS A 184 -1.28 -14.33 5.47
N LEU A 185 -1.74 -14.31 6.73
CA LEU A 185 -2.77 -13.37 7.18
C LEU A 185 -2.10 -12.16 7.84
N PHE A 186 -2.26 -10.98 7.28
CA PHE A 186 -1.77 -9.71 7.82
C PHE A 186 -2.90 -8.99 8.57
N VAL A 187 -2.70 -8.69 9.84
CA VAL A 187 -3.69 -7.96 10.64
C VAL A 187 -3.10 -6.65 11.14
N VAL A 188 -3.63 -5.57 10.62
CA VAL A 188 -3.32 -4.22 11.09
C VAL A 188 -4.00 -3.99 12.43
N ILE A 189 -3.22 -3.59 13.42
CA ILE A 189 -3.73 -3.10 14.70
C ILE A 189 -3.52 -1.58 14.72
N THR A 190 -4.60 -0.81 14.75
CA THR A 190 -4.48 0.66 14.71
C THR A 190 -3.76 1.19 15.95
N ALA A 191 -3.01 2.29 15.81
CA ALA A 191 -2.28 2.90 16.92
C ALA A 191 -3.24 3.35 18.02
N PRO A 192 -2.91 3.18 19.33
CA PRO A 192 -3.78 3.62 20.41
C PRO A 192 -4.00 5.14 20.41
N PRO A 193 -5.13 5.63 20.92
CA PRO A 193 -5.41 7.06 21.01
C PRO A 193 -4.50 7.74 22.05
N VAL A 194 -4.25 9.05 21.85
CA VAL A 194 -3.62 9.93 22.83
C VAL A 194 -4.66 10.76 23.59
N SER A 195 -4.24 11.33 24.73
CA SER A 195 -5.08 12.25 25.53
C SER A 195 -5.18 13.64 24.92
N ASP A 196 -4.19 14.04 24.10
CA ASP A 196 -4.19 15.31 23.37
C ASP A 196 -5.23 15.29 22.25
N ARG A 197 -6.01 16.37 22.16
CA ARG A 197 -7.07 16.51 21.16
C ARG A 197 -6.63 17.12 19.83
N SER A 198 -5.39 17.57 19.72
CA SER A 198 -4.92 18.37 18.58
C SER A 198 -5.12 17.66 17.25
N TYR A 199 -4.85 16.36 17.20
CA TYR A 199 -4.97 15.54 16.00
C TYR A 199 -6.00 14.40 16.10
N ALA A 200 -6.83 14.42 17.15
CA ALA A 200 -7.77 13.33 17.40
C ALA A 200 -8.77 13.09 16.25
N ALA A 201 -9.25 14.16 15.59
CA ALA A 201 -10.12 14.02 14.42
C ALA A 201 -9.41 13.38 13.22
N ASN A 202 -8.12 13.68 13.02
CA ASN A 202 -7.29 13.12 11.97
C ASN A 202 -7.07 11.62 12.20
N ALA A 203 -6.72 11.24 13.42
CA ALA A 203 -6.55 9.83 13.81
C ALA A 203 -7.86 9.05 13.62
N ARG A 204 -9.01 9.61 14.02
CA ARG A 204 -10.33 9.01 13.82
C ARG A 204 -10.62 8.78 12.34
N ASP A 205 -10.39 9.79 11.50
CA ASP A 205 -10.63 9.70 10.06
C ASP A 205 -9.76 8.61 9.41
N PHE A 206 -8.48 8.61 9.71
CA PHE A 206 -7.55 7.62 9.20
C PHE A 206 -7.91 6.19 9.62
N ASN A 207 -8.23 5.96 10.91
CA ASN A 207 -8.60 4.63 11.39
C ASN A 207 -9.94 4.16 10.81
N ASN A 208 -10.91 5.06 10.63
CA ASN A 208 -12.15 4.75 9.93
C ASN A 208 -11.90 4.38 8.46
N TRP A 209 -11.01 5.11 7.78
CA TRP A 209 -10.62 4.80 6.43
C TRP A 209 -9.99 3.39 6.32
N LEU A 210 -9.09 3.01 7.24
CA LEU A 210 -8.53 1.65 7.29
C LEU A 210 -9.62 0.57 7.40
N VAL A 211 -10.64 0.80 8.24
CA VAL A 211 -11.71 -0.19 8.50
C VAL A 211 -12.69 -0.30 7.33
N TYR A 212 -13.07 0.82 6.70
CA TYR A 212 -14.20 0.84 5.77
C TYR A 212 -13.81 1.00 4.30
N ASP A 213 -12.76 1.77 4.04
CA ASP A 213 -12.48 2.28 2.70
C ASP A 213 -11.19 1.70 2.09
N TRP A 214 -10.15 1.48 2.87
CA TRP A 214 -8.82 1.08 2.41
C TRP A 214 -8.80 -0.07 1.41
N LEU A 215 -9.35 -1.23 1.77
CA LEU A 215 -9.37 -2.41 0.90
C LEU A 215 -10.33 -2.23 -0.28
N ASN A 216 -11.45 -1.53 -0.06
CA ASN A 216 -12.45 -1.28 -1.09
C ASN A 216 -11.95 -0.30 -2.16
N GLU A 217 -11.33 0.83 -1.75
CA GLU A 217 -10.76 1.82 -2.66
C GLU A 217 -9.62 1.22 -3.49
N SER A 218 -8.85 0.30 -2.89
CA SER A 218 -7.76 -0.41 -3.55
C SER A 218 -8.24 -1.59 -4.41
N SER A 219 -9.53 -1.90 -4.41
CA SER A 219 -10.09 -3.11 -5.05
C SER A 219 -9.31 -4.39 -4.69
N TYR A 220 -8.84 -4.49 -3.42
CA TYR A 220 -7.96 -5.56 -2.97
C TYR A 220 -8.68 -6.92 -3.05
N PRO A 221 -8.15 -7.89 -3.84
CA PRO A 221 -8.93 -9.07 -4.23
C PRO A 221 -8.84 -10.25 -3.25
N TYR A 222 -7.97 -10.16 -2.23
CA TYR A 222 -7.69 -11.28 -1.31
C TYR A 222 -8.30 -11.05 0.06
N SER A 223 -8.54 -12.12 0.81
CA SER A 223 -9.04 -12.10 2.20
C SER A 223 -7.92 -12.18 3.26
N ASN A 224 -6.67 -12.07 2.85
CA ASN A 224 -5.50 -12.20 3.71
C ASN A 224 -5.08 -10.91 4.42
N VAL A 225 -5.90 -9.87 4.39
CA VAL A 225 -5.69 -8.60 5.10
C VAL A 225 -6.91 -8.28 5.94
N ALA A 226 -6.67 -7.91 7.20
CA ALA A 226 -7.72 -7.49 8.12
C ALA A 226 -7.25 -6.32 9.00
N VAL A 227 -8.20 -5.61 9.60
CA VAL A 227 -7.95 -4.48 10.49
C VAL A 227 -8.66 -4.69 11.81
N PHE A 228 -7.96 -4.51 12.92
CA PHE A 228 -8.55 -4.34 14.24
C PHE A 228 -8.40 -2.89 14.69
N ASP A 229 -9.51 -2.19 14.87
CA ASP A 229 -9.52 -0.80 15.31
C ASP A 229 -9.35 -0.69 16.84
N PHE A 230 -8.09 -0.91 17.26
CA PHE A 230 -7.67 -0.77 18.66
C PHE A 230 -7.86 0.66 19.17
N TYR A 231 -7.62 1.65 18.30
CA TYR A 231 -7.91 3.05 18.60
C TYR A 231 -9.36 3.25 19.02
N ASN A 232 -10.31 2.77 18.22
CA ASN A 232 -11.73 2.93 18.51
C ASN A 232 -12.10 2.32 19.84
N VAL A 233 -11.71 1.07 20.09
CA VAL A 233 -12.00 0.33 21.32
C VAL A 233 -11.54 1.07 22.57
N LEU A 234 -10.48 1.88 22.45
CA LEU A 234 -9.86 2.61 23.57
C LEU A 234 -10.37 4.06 23.73
N THR A 235 -11.21 4.56 22.83
CA THR A 235 -11.73 5.94 22.90
C THR A 235 -13.07 6.07 23.65
N GLY A 236 -13.70 4.98 24.11
CA GLY A 236 -14.94 5.02 24.87
C GLY A 236 -15.39 3.69 25.41
N GLU A 237 -16.20 3.70 26.48
CA GLU A 237 -16.77 2.48 27.03
C GLU A 237 -17.73 1.79 26.04
N GLY A 238 -18.54 2.58 25.34
CA GLY A 238 -19.48 2.12 24.32
C GLY A 238 -18.89 2.04 22.89
N HIS A 239 -17.58 2.24 22.74
CA HIS A 239 -16.91 2.11 21.46
C HIS A 239 -16.40 0.69 21.26
N HIS A 240 -16.78 0.07 20.17
CA HIS A 240 -16.53 -1.35 19.95
C HIS A 240 -16.01 -1.63 18.54
N HIS A 241 -15.13 -2.63 18.42
CA HIS A 241 -14.86 -3.37 17.21
C HIS A 241 -14.81 -4.85 17.58
N ARG A 242 -15.95 -5.54 17.44
CA ARG A 242 -16.13 -6.88 17.99
C ARG A 242 -17.12 -7.73 17.20
N VAL A 243 -17.12 -9.01 17.46
CA VAL A 243 -18.21 -9.91 17.04
C VAL A 243 -19.36 -9.81 18.06
N LYS A 244 -20.56 -9.54 17.57
CA LYS A 244 -21.77 -9.51 18.37
C LYS A 244 -22.96 -10.03 17.58
N GLU A 245 -23.70 -10.97 18.16
CA GLU A 245 -24.92 -11.55 17.56
C GLU A 245 -24.70 -12.09 16.14
N GLY A 246 -23.49 -12.57 15.82
CA GLY A 246 -23.15 -13.13 14.50
C GLY A 246 -22.79 -12.08 13.44
N GLU A 247 -22.52 -10.85 13.84
CA GLU A 247 -22.09 -9.74 12.98
C GLU A 247 -20.83 -9.07 13.54
N ILE A 248 -20.07 -8.38 12.71
CA ILE A 248 -19.00 -7.49 13.15
C ILE A 248 -19.62 -6.13 13.48
N GLU A 249 -19.58 -5.77 14.77
CA GLU A 249 -20.02 -4.47 15.26
C GLU A 249 -18.83 -3.52 15.34
N HIS A 250 -18.88 -2.40 14.62
CA HIS A 250 -17.95 -1.27 14.76
C HIS A 250 -18.77 -0.01 15.10
N THR A 251 -18.67 0.44 16.35
CA THR A 251 -19.48 1.54 16.89
C THR A 251 -18.62 2.56 17.63
N PHE A 252 -18.95 3.85 17.46
CA PHE A 252 -18.33 4.97 18.16
C PHE A 252 -19.28 6.18 18.25
N GLU A 253 -19.02 7.08 19.20
CA GLU A 253 -19.66 8.37 19.31
C GLU A 253 -18.77 9.46 18.71
N ALA A 254 -19.33 10.28 17.83
CA ALA A 254 -18.61 11.39 17.21
C ALA A 254 -18.09 12.40 18.25
N GLY A 255 -16.82 12.76 18.14
CA GLY A 255 -16.13 13.69 19.03
C GLY A 255 -15.57 13.07 20.31
N MET A 256 -15.70 11.76 20.49
CA MET A 256 -15.00 11.00 21.52
C MET A 256 -13.80 10.29 20.91
N ASP A 257 -12.73 11.04 20.63
CA ASP A 257 -11.60 10.64 19.80
C ASP A 257 -10.28 10.66 20.56
N THR A 258 -10.30 10.74 21.90
CA THR A 258 -9.10 10.72 22.75
C THR A 258 -9.09 9.50 23.67
N ALA A 259 -7.94 9.22 24.28
CA ALA A 259 -7.78 8.10 25.20
C ALA A 259 -8.81 8.14 26.34
N TYR A 260 -9.66 7.12 26.41
CA TYR A 260 -10.62 6.91 27.51
C TYR A 260 -10.04 6.03 28.62
N TYR A 261 -9.08 5.18 28.27
CA TYR A 261 -8.43 4.25 29.20
C TYR A 261 -6.90 4.51 29.29
N PRO A 262 -6.42 5.75 29.55
CA PRO A 262 -4.99 5.97 29.69
C PRO A 262 -4.47 5.38 31.00
N SER A 263 -3.17 5.09 31.04
CA SER A 263 -2.43 4.89 32.31
C SER A 263 -1.95 6.23 32.86
N ASP A 264 -0.78 6.27 33.47
CA ASP A 264 -0.17 7.54 33.95
C ASP A 264 0.34 8.43 32.81
N ASP A 265 0.43 7.85 31.61
CA ASP A 265 0.74 8.49 30.33
C ASP A 265 -0.28 8.03 29.27
N ASP A 266 0.02 8.15 27.96
CA ASP A 266 -0.90 7.74 26.89
C ASP A 266 -0.85 6.23 26.59
N HIS A 267 -0.10 5.41 27.33
CA HIS A 267 -0.24 3.96 27.22
C HIS A 267 -1.61 3.52 27.70
N PRO A 268 -2.26 2.58 27.02
CA PRO A 268 -3.53 2.04 27.49
C PRO A 268 -3.39 1.35 28.85
N SER A 269 -4.31 1.62 29.74
CA SER A 269 -4.40 0.93 31.05
C SER A 269 -4.79 -0.54 30.87
N SER A 270 -4.58 -1.34 31.93
CA SER A 270 -4.98 -2.75 31.94
C SER A 270 -6.47 -2.95 31.67
N THR A 271 -7.32 -2.01 32.06
CA THR A 271 -8.77 -2.05 31.77
C THR A 271 -9.03 -1.93 30.26
N GLY A 272 -8.37 -0.97 29.59
CA GLY A 272 -8.48 -0.77 28.14
C GLY A 272 -7.92 -1.97 27.38
N ASN A 273 -6.72 -2.42 27.75
CA ASN A 273 -6.07 -3.56 27.11
C ASN A 273 -6.91 -4.85 27.23
N ARG A 274 -7.51 -5.13 28.39
CA ARG A 274 -8.40 -6.30 28.59
C ARG A 274 -9.68 -6.21 27.77
N LYS A 275 -10.29 -5.01 27.66
CA LYS A 275 -11.43 -4.79 26.78
C LYS A 275 -11.04 -5.10 25.34
N ALA A 276 -9.90 -4.60 24.88
CA ALA A 276 -9.41 -4.86 23.54
C ALA A 276 -9.14 -6.34 23.27
N THR A 277 -8.54 -7.07 24.23
CA THR A 277 -8.33 -8.52 24.12
C THR A 277 -9.66 -9.26 23.95
N GLN A 278 -10.68 -8.92 24.75
CA GLN A 278 -12.00 -9.56 24.69
C GLN A 278 -12.69 -9.34 23.34
N GLU A 279 -12.49 -8.17 22.73
CA GLU A 279 -13.08 -7.83 21.43
C GLU A 279 -12.27 -8.40 20.26
N PHE A 280 -10.94 -8.40 20.37
CA PHE A 280 -10.04 -8.83 19.31
C PHE A 280 -10.08 -10.33 19.05
N ILE A 281 -10.06 -11.16 20.08
CA ILE A 281 -9.94 -12.63 19.92
C ILE A 281 -11.04 -13.21 19.02
N PRO A 282 -12.34 -12.95 19.23
CA PRO A 282 -13.37 -13.45 18.31
C PRO A 282 -13.26 -12.88 16.89
N LEU A 283 -12.79 -11.64 16.74
CA LEU A 283 -12.54 -11.04 15.43
C LEU A 283 -11.37 -11.71 14.72
N LEU A 284 -10.27 -11.99 15.41
CA LEU A 284 -9.13 -12.69 14.83
C LEU A 284 -9.55 -14.07 14.31
N ASN A 285 -10.38 -14.80 15.09
CA ASN A 285 -10.92 -16.07 14.64
C ASN A 285 -11.74 -15.90 13.33
N VAL A 286 -12.59 -14.87 13.25
CA VAL A 286 -13.34 -14.56 12.02
C VAL A 286 -12.41 -14.25 10.86
N PHE A 287 -11.36 -13.46 11.09
CA PHE A 287 -10.39 -13.13 10.05
C PHE A 287 -9.64 -14.37 9.54
N TYR A 288 -9.22 -15.23 10.47
CA TYR A 288 -8.61 -16.52 10.17
C TYR A 288 -9.52 -17.41 9.33
N GLN A 289 -10.77 -17.62 9.76
CA GLN A 289 -11.73 -18.48 9.07
C GLN A 289 -12.05 -17.95 7.65
N ARG A 290 -12.17 -16.63 7.48
CA ARG A 290 -12.35 -16.01 6.15
C ARG A 290 -11.15 -16.24 5.24
N TRP A 291 -9.95 -15.99 5.76
CA TRP A 291 -8.72 -16.23 5.02
C TRP A 291 -8.58 -17.70 4.61
N GLN A 292 -8.81 -18.64 5.53
CA GLN A 292 -8.74 -20.07 5.23
C GLN A 292 -9.78 -20.53 4.21
N ALA A 293 -10.97 -19.95 4.23
CA ALA A 293 -12.02 -20.29 3.28
C ALA A 293 -11.69 -19.88 1.83
N ASP A 294 -10.93 -18.82 1.66
CA ASP A 294 -10.52 -18.31 0.36
C ASP A 294 -9.14 -18.85 -0.08
N MET A 295 -8.42 -19.56 0.80
CA MET A 295 -7.20 -20.25 0.41
C MET A 295 -7.52 -21.33 -0.62
N PRO A 296 -6.80 -21.38 -1.75
CA PRO A 296 -7.02 -22.44 -2.73
C PRO A 296 -6.82 -23.80 -2.06
N ALA A 297 -7.84 -24.68 -2.17
CA ALA A 297 -7.83 -26.02 -1.59
C ALA A 297 -6.73 -26.85 -2.28
N GLN A 298 -5.51 -26.76 -1.81
CA GLN A 298 -4.46 -27.80 -1.92
C GLN A 298 -3.20 -27.44 -1.10
N PRO A 299 -2.66 -28.32 -0.30
CA PRO A 299 -1.23 -28.33 -0.03
C PRO A 299 -0.52 -28.86 -1.29
N LEU A 300 0.43 -28.12 -1.83
CA LEU A 300 1.39 -28.67 -2.79
C LEU A 300 2.11 -29.86 -2.13
N PRO A 301 2.28 -31.00 -2.81
CA PRO A 301 3.09 -32.11 -2.31
C PRO A 301 4.49 -31.61 -1.92
N SER A 302 5.07 -32.16 -0.84
CA SER A 302 6.38 -31.77 -0.32
C SER A 302 7.52 -31.83 -1.36
N GLU A 303 7.37 -32.62 -2.41
CA GLU A 303 8.31 -32.71 -3.53
C GLU A 303 8.24 -31.51 -4.49
N ALA A 304 7.10 -30.83 -4.58
CA ALA A 304 6.96 -29.59 -5.36
C ALA A 304 7.50 -28.36 -4.59
N ARG A 305 7.66 -28.48 -3.27
CA ARG A 305 8.21 -27.43 -2.40
C ARG A 305 9.74 -27.36 -2.49
N GLU A 306 10.43 -28.50 -2.71
CA GLU A 306 11.88 -28.49 -2.98
C GLU A 306 12.21 -27.97 -4.39
N GLU A 307 11.35 -28.22 -5.40
CA GLU A 307 11.52 -27.64 -6.74
C GLU A 307 11.15 -26.14 -6.78
N ALA A 308 10.26 -25.67 -5.87
CA ALA A 308 9.90 -24.26 -5.78
C ALA A 308 10.97 -23.41 -5.05
N LEU A 309 11.76 -24.02 -4.15
CA LEU A 309 12.87 -23.36 -3.46
C LEU A 309 14.14 -23.19 -4.34
N GLU A 310 14.20 -23.91 -5.47
CA GLU A 310 15.25 -23.68 -6.49
C GLU A 310 14.85 -22.69 -7.59
N SER A 311 13.65 -22.10 -7.54
CA SER A 311 13.15 -21.17 -8.55
C SER A 311 12.34 -20.02 -7.90
N GLU A 312 12.99 -19.18 -7.13
CA GLU A 312 12.45 -17.85 -6.74
C GLU A 312 12.55 -16.84 -7.89
N SER A 313 12.18 -17.26 -9.09
CA SER A 313 11.89 -16.33 -10.17
C SER A 313 10.37 -16.10 -10.22
N LEU A 314 9.95 -14.84 -10.21
CA LEU A 314 8.55 -14.47 -10.52
C LEU A 314 8.08 -15.24 -11.77
N PRO A 315 6.82 -15.69 -11.82
CA PRO A 315 6.31 -16.34 -13.03
C PRO A 315 6.44 -15.41 -14.22
N ILE A 316 6.96 -15.91 -15.34
CA ILE A 316 7.01 -15.16 -16.60
C ILE A 316 5.60 -15.13 -17.17
N GLN A 317 4.97 -13.95 -17.21
CA GLN A 317 3.73 -13.75 -17.94
C GLN A 317 4.08 -13.40 -19.39
N GLN A 318 3.47 -14.12 -20.32
CA GLN A 318 3.49 -13.67 -21.72
C GLN A 318 2.48 -12.53 -21.89
N PRO A 319 2.83 -11.47 -22.62
CA PRO A 319 1.89 -10.39 -22.91
C PRO A 319 0.63 -10.96 -23.53
N ALA A 320 -0.52 -10.41 -23.17
CA ALA A 320 -1.79 -10.84 -23.73
C ALA A 320 -1.69 -10.85 -25.27
N GLN A 321 -1.89 -12.00 -25.89
CA GLN A 321 -1.75 -12.14 -27.34
C GLN A 321 -2.71 -11.18 -28.03
N GLY A 322 -2.20 -10.07 -28.57
CA GLY A 322 -2.99 -9.22 -29.45
C GLY A 322 -2.59 -7.75 -29.57
N SER A 323 -2.19 -7.05 -28.50
CA SER A 323 -2.10 -5.58 -28.60
C SER A 323 -0.69 -5.00 -28.70
N GLY A 324 0.32 -5.61 -28.08
CA GLY A 324 1.62 -4.93 -27.87
C GLY A 324 1.53 -3.71 -26.95
N LEU A 325 0.35 -3.43 -26.39
CA LEU A 325 0.08 -2.30 -25.52
C LEU A 325 0.66 -2.57 -24.14
N VAL A 326 1.45 -1.62 -23.63
CA VAL A 326 1.92 -1.58 -22.23
C VAL A 326 0.95 -0.76 -21.41
N ASP A 327 0.65 0.48 -21.85
CA ASP A 327 -0.34 1.36 -21.22
C ASP A 327 -0.83 2.43 -22.22
N ASP A 328 -2.15 2.58 -22.37
CA ASP A 328 -2.79 3.65 -23.13
C ASP A 328 -3.33 4.76 -22.22
N PHE A 329 -3.12 4.63 -20.91
CA PHE A 329 -3.55 5.55 -19.86
C PHE A 329 -5.08 5.78 -19.76
N GLU A 330 -5.89 5.03 -20.52
CA GLU A 330 -7.35 5.16 -20.54
C GLU A 330 -8.06 4.19 -19.58
N GLY A 331 -7.41 3.09 -19.23
CA GLY A 331 -8.01 1.98 -18.49
C GLY A 331 -7.78 1.99 -16.97
N GLY A 332 -7.15 3.03 -16.44
CA GLY A 332 -6.71 3.05 -15.03
C GLY A 332 -5.36 2.35 -14.87
N VAL A 333 -5.18 1.58 -13.78
CA VAL A 333 -3.92 0.88 -13.51
C VAL A 333 -3.74 -0.31 -14.46
N PRO A 334 -2.61 -0.42 -15.20
CA PRO A 334 -2.34 -1.57 -16.05
C PRO A 334 -2.37 -2.88 -15.25
N GLY A 335 -2.95 -3.92 -15.85
CA GLY A 335 -3.10 -5.22 -15.18
C GLY A 335 -1.76 -5.83 -14.78
N GLY A 336 -1.67 -6.40 -13.57
CA GLY A 336 -0.43 -6.98 -13.04
C GLY A 336 0.61 -5.94 -12.64
N THR A 337 0.17 -4.72 -12.32
CA THR A 337 1.02 -3.63 -11.82
C THR A 337 0.27 -2.86 -10.74
N SER A 338 0.97 -2.00 -10.05
CA SER A 338 0.40 -1.06 -9.08
C SER A 338 0.15 0.35 -9.64
N GLY A 339 0.39 0.52 -10.94
CA GLY A 339 0.32 1.81 -11.61
C GLY A 339 1.64 2.57 -11.60
N TRP A 340 1.61 3.77 -12.15
CA TRP A 340 2.76 4.66 -12.23
C TRP A 340 3.00 5.37 -10.90
N GLU A 341 4.23 5.30 -10.42
CA GLU A 341 4.61 5.79 -9.10
C GLU A 341 5.79 6.73 -9.11
N PRO A 342 5.69 7.82 -8.32
CA PRO A 342 6.80 8.71 -8.11
C PRO A 342 7.81 8.11 -7.11
N ALA A 343 9.12 8.31 -7.42
CA ALA A 343 10.22 8.15 -6.47
C ALA A 343 11.25 9.25 -6.70
N TRP A 344 11.90 9.74 -5.65
CA TRP A 344 12.88 10.82 -5.75
C TRP A 344 13.88 10.80 -4.59
N ASP A 345 14.95 11.55 -4.73
CA ASP A 345 15.91 11.78 -3.66
C ASP A 345 15.31 12.71 -2.58
N ALA A 346 14.74 12.10 -1.56
CA ALA A 346 14.12 12.81 -0.44
C ALA A 346 15.13 13.58 0.45
N SER A 347 16.44 13.38 0.25
CA SER A 347 17.47 14.14 0.98
C SER A 347 17.68 15.56 0.44
N THR A 348 17.04 15.90 -0.68
CA THR A 348 17.11 17.19 -1.37
C THR A 348 15.75 17.88 -1.41
N SER A 349 15.66 19.01 -2.11
CA SER A 349 14.37 19.68 -2.39
C SER A 349 13.67 19.12 -3.63
N THR A 350 14.10 17.98 -4.14
CA THR A 350 13.52 17.35 -5.34
C THR A 350 12.08 16.93 -5.08
N THR A 351 11.21 17.17 -6.05
CA THR A 351 9.81 16.71 -6.05
C THR A 351 9.42 16.17 -7.41
N ILE A 352 8.48 15.24 -7.44
CA ILE A 352 7.83 14.75 -8.65
C ILE A 352 6.40 14.30 -8.33
N THR A 353 5.49 14.50 -9.28
CA THR A 353 4.16 13.86 -9.27
C THR A 353 3.98 13.04 -10.54
N CYS A 354 3.29 11.90 -10.42
CA CYS A 354 2.89 11.04 -11.53
C CYS A 354 1.39 10.89 -11.47
N THR A 355 0.65 11.49 -12.40
CA THR A 355 -0.82 11.49 -12.38
C THR A 355 -1.37 11.25 -13.77
N LEU A 356 -2.52 10.57 -13.86
CA LEU A 356 -3.30 10.57 -15.09
C LEU A 356 -4.00 11.93 -15.22
N SER A 357 -3.81 12.59 -16.36
CA SER A 357 -4.33 13.93 -16.63
C SER A 357 -5.15 13.93 -17.89
N SER A 358 -6.30 14.59 -17.84
CA SER A 358 -7.14 14.88 -19.01
C SER A 358 -6.89 16.28 -19.61
N GLU A 359 -5.86 16.99 -19.15
CA GLU A 359 -5.54 18.32 -19.65
C GLU A 359 -4.91 18.26 -21.05
N ASP A 360 -4.14 17.18 -21.32
CA ASP A 360 -3.49 16.95 -22.60
C ASP A 360 -3.35 15.44 -22.84
N ALA A 361 -3.76 14.95 -24.00
CA ALA A 361 -3.66 13.55 -24.42
C ALA A 361 -3.37 13.47 -25.92
N TYR A 362 -2.52 12.52 -26.34
CA TYR A 362 -2.30 12.22 -27.75
C TYR A 362 -3.48 11.44 -28.34
N ALA A 363 -3.92 10.42 -27.64
CA ALA A 363 -5.07 9.57 -27.99
C ALA A 363 -6.02 9.46 -26.79
N GLY A 364 -7.28 9.16 -27.04
CA GLY A 364 -8.25 8.97 -25.96
C GLY A 364 -8.56 10.26 -25.18
N ASN A 365 -8.53 10.17 -23.84
CA ASN A 365 -8.93 11.24 -22.92
C ASN A 365 -7.89 11.56 -21.85
N GLN A 366 -6.90 10.70 -21.64
CA GLN A 366 -5.91 10.85 -20.56
C GLN A 366 -4.51 10.51 -21.04
N ALA A 367 -3.50 11.10 -20.40
CA ALA A 367 -2.09 10.78 -20.56
C ALA A 367 -1.40 10.77 -19.18
N LEU A 368 -0.25 10.13 -19.05
CA LEU A 368 0.58 10.22 -17.86
C LEU A 368 1.26 11.58 -17.81
N GLN A 369 0.89 12.40 -16.85
CA GLN A 369 1.52 13.69 -16.55
C GLN A 369 2.55 13.54 -15.46
N MET A 370 3.75 14.01 -15.69
CA MET A 370 4.84 14.10 -14.72
C MET A 370 5.24 15.57 -14.56
N ASP A 371 5.01 16.10 -13.36
CA ASP A 371 5.43 17.46 -12.96
C ASP A 371 6.59 17.31 -11.96
N PHE A 372 7.76 17.82 -12.30
CA PHE A 372 8.97 17.59 -11.53
C PHE A 372 9.83 18.85 -11.36
N ASP A 373 10.47 18.92 -10.20
CA ASP A 373 11.50 19.91 -9.84
C ASP A 373 12.68 19.17 -9.21
N VAL A 374 13.69 18.83 -10.02
CA VAL A 374 14.86 18.06 -9.59
C VAL A 374 15.99 19.00 -9.22
N ALA A 375 16.38 18.99 -7.95
CA ALA A 375 17.50 19.76 -7.43
C ALA A 375 18.83 19.32 -8.06
N THR A 376 19.83 20.17 -8.01
CA THR A 376 21.19 19.88 -8.50
C THR A 376 21.76 18.62 -7.85
N GLU A 377 22.37 17.74 -8.65
CA GLU A 377 22.94 16.44 -8.23
C GLU A 377 21.91 15.49 -7.60
N SER A 378 20.65 15.57 -7.99
CA SER A 378 19.55 14.78 -7.48
C SER A 378 18.82 14.06 -8.62
N TRP A 379 17.85 13.22 -8.27
CA TRP A 379 17.07 12.43 -9.21
C TRP A 379 15.60 12.32 -8.80
N ALA A 380 14.75 12.04 -9.78
CA ALA A 380 13.35 11.68 -9.61
C ALA A 380 12.93 10.69 -10.69
N THR A 381 11.98 9.82 -10.42
CA THR A 381 11.45 8.85 -11.39
C THR A 381 9.93 8.73 -11.28
N CYS A 382 9.30 8.36 -12.38
CA CYS A 382 7.93 7.88 -12.45
C CYS A 382 7.98 6.46 -13.01
N GLY A 383 7.73 5.44 -12.18
CA GLY A 383 7.95 4.04 -12.49
C GLY A 383 6.69 3.21 -12.54
N LEU A 384 6.68 2.22 -13.44
CA LEU A 384 5.69 1.15 -13.53
C LEU A 384 6.40 -0.18 -13.30
N PHE A 385 6.03 -0.89 -12.23
CA PHE A 385 6.61 -2.18 -11.89
C PHE A 385 5.54 -3.28 -11.96
N PHE A 386 5.95 -4.44 -12.51
CA PHE A 386 5.06 -5.56 -12.73
C PHE A 386 5.14 -6.55 -11.56
N ASP A 387 4.00 -7.12 -11.19
CA ASP A 387 3.88 -8.16 -10.15
C ASP A 387 4.55 -9.48 -10.56
N ALA A 388 4.80 -9.67 -11.86
CA ALA A 388 5.49 -10.80 -12.43
C ALA A 388 6.41 -10.33 -13.55
N LEU A 389 7.54 -11.04 -13.77
CA LEU A 389 8.43 -10.73 -14.87
C LEU A 389 7.70 -10.84 -16.21
N GLN A 390 7.86 -9.82 -17.04
CA GLN A 390 7.27 -9.78 -18.38
C GLN A 390 8.23 -10.38 -19.41
N ASP A 391 7.69 -11.22 -20.31
CA ASP A 391 8.44 -11.73 -21.46
C ASP A 391 8.13 -10.88 -22.71
N TRP A 392 9.01 -9.93 -22.99
CA TRP A 392 9.00 -9.08 -24.18
C TRP A 392 10.04 -9.51 -25.22
N SER A 393 10.52 -10.76 -25.17
CA SER A 393 11.55 -11.27 -26.09
C SER A 393 11.09 -11.38 -27.55
N GLY A 394 9.78 -11.36 -27.78
CA GLY A 394 9.18 -11.29 -29.11
C GLY A 394 9.09 -9.90 -29.74
N ASP A 395 9.54 -8.87 -29.03
CA ASP A 395 9.46 -7.48 -29.43
C ASP A 395 10.86 -6.86 -29.52
N GLU A 396 10.99 -5.71 -30.22
CA GLU A 396 12.30 -5.06 -30.50
C GLU A 396 12.58 -3.84 -29.61
N GLY A 397 11.60 -3.36 -28.85
CA GLY A 397 11.72 -2.12 -28.06
C GLY A 397 10.37 -1.56 -27.64
N LEU A 398 10.38 -0.27 -27.27
CA LEU A 398 9.22 0.52 -26.84
C LEU A 398 9.01 1.71 -27.76
N SER A 399 7.74 2.03 -28.00
CA SER A 399 7.32 3.28 -28.65
C SER A 399 6.27 3.98 -27.79
N PHE A 400 6.29 5.30 -27.77
CA PHE A 400 5.34 6.14 -27.04
C PHE A 400 5.33 7.55 -27.62
N PHE A 401 4.33 8.33 -27.26
CA PHE A 401 4.27 9.74 -27.58
C PHE A 401 4.68 10.58 -26.39
N VAL A 402 5.39 11.68 -26.62
CA VAL A 402 5.79 12.63 -25.60
C VAL A 402 5.35 14.05 -25.97
N HIS A 403 4.84 14.77 -25.00
CA HIS A 403 4.63 16.21 -25.06
C HIS A 403 5.35 16.87 -23.88
N ALA A 404 5.99 18.01 -24.10
CA ALA A 404 6.74 18.70 -23.06
C ALA A 404 6.34 20.17 -22.98
N ALA A 405 6.16 20.67 -21.78
CA ALA A 405 5.80 22.08 -21.53
C ALA A 405 6.89 23.05 -22.03
N GLN A 406 8.14 22.59 -22.11
CA GLN A 406 9.27 23.39 -22.60
C GLN A 406 10.32 22.53 -23.32
N PRO A 407 11.10 23.10 -24.27
CA PRO A 407 12.20 22.39 -24.92
C PRO A 407 13.43 22.33 -24.02
N GLY A 408 14.34 21.38 -24.31
CA GLY A 408 15.65 21.31 -23.65
C GLY A 408 15.62 20.59 -22.28
N VAL A 409 14.54 19.91 -21.96
CA VAL A 409 14.44 19.04 -20.79
C VAL A 409 15.16 17.73 -21.07
N SER A 410 16.02 17.31 -20.15
CA SER A 410 16.63 15.98 -20.18
C SER A 410 15.82 15.03 -19.31
N PHE A 411 15.57 13.85 -19.84
CA PHE A 411 14.93 12.75 -19.13
C PHE A 411 15.46 11.42 -19.65
N GLU A 412 15.10 10.32 -19.06
CA GLU A 412 15.58 8.99 -19.39
C GLU A 412 14.46 7.95 -19.29
N LEU A 413 14.53 6.95 -20.17
CA LEU A 413 13.73 5.75 -20.02
C LEU A 413 14.59 4.68 -19.37
N ASN A 414 14.17 4.23 -18.18
CA ASN A 414 14.82 3.19 -17.41
C ASN A 414 14.11 1.85 -17.63
N LEU A 415 14.88 0.77 -17.74
CA LEU A 415 14.39 -0.61 -17.71
C LEU A 415 15.01 -1.34 -16.54
N TYR A 416 14.18 -2.11 -15.85
CA TYR A 416 14.58 -2.98 -14.75
C TYR A 416 14.34 -4.43 -15.17
N ALA A 417 15.40 -5.23 -15.19
CA ALA A 417 15.33 -6.65 -15.49
C ALA A 417 15.71 -7.46 -14.25
N GLU A 418 15.15 -8.66 -14.11
CA GLU A 418 15.30 -9.53 -12.95
C GLU A 418 14.73 -8.90 -11.67
N VAL A 419 14.86 -9.60 -10.55
CA VAL A 419 14.39 -9.14 -9.22
C VAL A 419 15.41 -9.45 -8.14
N GLY A 420 15.27 -8.81 -6.98
CA GLY A 420 16.11 -9.02 -5.81
C GLY A 420 17.59 -8.70 -6.10
N GLU A 421 18.52 -9.50 -5.58
CA GLU A 421 19.96 -9.31 -5.77
C GLU A 421 20.42 -9.42 -7.23
N GLN A 422 19.58 -9.98 -8.11
CA GLN A 422 19.89 -10.12 -9.54
C GLN A 422 19.32 -8.99 -10.38
N GLN A 423 18.62 -8.02 -9.77
CA GLN A 423 18.07 -6.88 -10.50
C GLN A 423 19.17 -6.12 -11.23
N GLU A 424 18.88 -5.79 -12.47
CA GLU A 424 19.76 -5.05 -13.36
C GLU A 424 19.01 -3.84 -13.90
N SER A 425 19.65 -2.67 -13.81
CA SER A 425 19.09 -1.41 -14.28
C SER A 425 19.77 -0.94 -15.55
N TYR A 426 18.96 -0.55 -16.51
CA TYR A 426 19.42 -0.04 -17.81
C TYR A 426 18.71 1.27 -18.11
N LEU A 427 19.38 2.19 -18.78
CA LEU A 427 18.82 3.47 -19.19
C LEU A 427 19.05 3.78 -20.66
N TYR A 428 18.15 4.61 -21.20
CA TYR A 428 18.30 5.31 -22.47
C TYR A 428 18.04 6.80 -22.25
N PRO A 429 19.02 7.70 -22.52
CA PRO A 429 18.86 9.13 -22.32
C PRO A 429 17.99 9.75 -23.43
N LEU A 430 17.11 10.65 -23.03
CA LEU A 430 16.18 11.37 -23.90
C LEU A 430 16.29 12.88 -23.66
N THR A 431 15.90 13.67 -24.64
CA THR A 431 15.82 15.13 -24.48
C THR A 431 14.71 15.71 -25.32
N THR A 432 14.06 16.73 -24.80
CA THR A 432 13.06 17.51 -25.52
C THR A 432 13.71 18.62 -26.41
N THR A 433 15.05 18.66 -26.49
CA THR A 433 15.77 19.62 -27.33
C THR A 433 15.39 19.43 -28.81
N GLY A 434 14.82 20.47 -29.40
CA GLY A 434 14.32 20.42 -30.77
C GLY A 434 12.93 19.82 -30.94
N MET A 435 12.28 19.38 -29.86
CA MET A 435 10.88 19.00 -29.91
C MET A 435 9.98 20.23 -29.92
N SER A 436 8.81 20.07 -30.54
CA SER A 436 7.75 21.08 -30.47
C SER A 436 7.10 21.07 -29.11
N THR A 437 6.78 22.22 -28.57
CA THR A 437 5.94 22.37 -27.38
C THR A 437 4.45 22.55 -27.70
N GLU A 438 4.08 22.41 -28.97
CA GLU A 438 2.69 22.54 -29.43
C GLU A 438 2.13 21.21 -29.97
N THR A 439 2.99 20.19 -30.09
CA THR A 439 2.60 18.92 -30.73
C THR A 439 3.26 17.74 -30.03
N TRP A 440 2.53 16.66 -29.93
CA TRP A 440 3.04 15.36 -29.51
C TRP A 440 4.09 14.82 -30.48
N VAL A 441 5.16 14.26 -29.94
CA VAL A 441 6.29 13.72 -30.71
C VAL A 441 6.40 12.22 -30.48
N PRO A 442 6.33 11.36 -31.50
CA PRO A 442 6.56 9.93 -31.37
C PRO A 442 8.02 9.64 -31.08
N LEU A 443 8.27 8.78 -30.08
CA LEU A 443 9.58 8.26 -29.76
C LEU A 443 9.61 6.74 -29.88
N THR A 444 10.76 6.22 -30.27
CA THR A 444 11.04 4.79 -30.39
C THR A 444 12.38 4.50 -29.77
N VAL A 445 12.43 3.53 -28.85
CA VAL A 445 13.65 3.10 -28.16
C VAL A 445 13.76 1.58 -28.31
N ARG A 446 14.82 1.11 -28.97
CA ARG A 446 15.07 -0.32 -29.17
C ARG A 446 15.80 -0.91 -27.98
N TRP A 447 15.66 -2.22 -27.75
CA TRP A 447 16.42 -2.92 -26.70
C TRP A 447 17.93 -2.70 -26.83
N SER A 448 18.46 -2.64 -28.06
CA SER A 448 19.87 -2.38 -28.34
C SER A 448 20.37 -1.00 -27.91
N ASP A 449 19.48 -0.05 -27.65
CA ASP A 449 19.84 1.32 -27.31
C ASP A 449 20.08 1.51 -25.81
N PHE A 450 19.52 0.64 -24.99
CA PHE A 450 19.69 0.67 -23.54
C PHE A 450 21.10 0.28 -23.12
N ARG A 451 21.60 0.93 -22.07
CA ARG A 451 22.92 0.63 -21.47
C ARG A 451 22.78 0.50 -19.97
N ARG A 452 23.55 -0.47 -19.43
CA ARG A 452 23.66 -0.68 -17.99
C ARG A 452 24.09 0.61 -17.31
N VAL A 453 23.45 0.94 -16.17
CA VAL A 453 23.71 2.18 -15.40
C VAL A 453 25.13 2.21 -14.81
N ASP A 454 25.65 3.44 -14.59
CA ASP A 454 27.06 3.64 -14.22
C ASP A 454 27.40 3.18 -12.80
N TRP A 455 26.41 3.08 -11.92
CA TRP A 455 26.58 2.69 -10.51
C TRP A 455 26.47 1.19 -10.26
N GLU A 456 26.20 0.38 -11.29
CA GLU A 456 26.14 -1.08 -11.20
C GLU A 456 27.35 -1.75 -11.83
N GLU A 457 27.60 -3.03 -11.49
CA GLU A 457 28.63 -3.83 -12.15
C GLU A 457 28.34 -3.95 -13.64
N ASN A 458 29.39 -3.98 -14.47
CA ASN A 458 29.29 -4.02 -15.92
C ASN A 458 28.63 -2.80 -16.56
N ALA A 459 28.84 -1.60 -15.99
CA ALA A 459 28.36 -0.31 -16.54
C ALA A 459 28.58 -0.20 -18.06
N GLY A 460 27.57 0.31 -18.78
CA GLY A 460 27.59 0.45 -20.23
C GLY A 460 27.33 -0.81 -21.04
N ALA A 461 27.14 -1.99 -20.39
CA ALA A 461 26.75 -3.21 -21.09
C ALA A 461 25.39 -3.06 -21.80
N SER A 462 25.24 -3.74 -22.94
CA SER A 462 23.97 -3.74 -23.67
C SER A 462 22.90 -4.54 -22.94
N PHE A 463 21.65 -4.14 -23.08
CA PHE A 463 20.52 -4.88 -22.57
C PHE A 463 20.25 -6.15 -23.41
N GLU A 464 20.21 -7.32 -22.76
CA GLU A 464 20.06 -8.62 -23.42
C GLU A 464 18.94 -9.49 -22.79
N LYS A 465 18.14 -8.95 -21.86
CA LYS A 465 17.14 -9.70 -21.09
C LYS A 465 15.68 -9.28 -21.31
N PRO A 466 15.20 -9.11 -22.58
CA PRO A 466 13.81 -8.69 -22.78
C PRO A 466 12.75 -9.71 -22.35
N GLY A 467 13.14 -10.96 -22.11
CA GLY A 467 12.27 -12.00 -21.53
C GLY A 467 12.11 -11.93 -20.01
N ARG A 468 12.70 -10.93 -19.32
CA ARG A 468 12.73 -10.86 -17.88
C ARG A 468 12.58 -9.41 -17.34
N ILE A 469 11.62 -8.67 -17.86
CA ILE A 469 11.36 -7.29 -17.46
C ILE A 469 10.57 -7.26 -16.16
N HIS A 470 11.13 -6.62 -15.15
CA HIS A 470 10.48 -6.35 -13.88
C HIS A 470 9.70 -5.02 -13.89
N GLY A 471 10.20 -4.02 -14.64
CA GLY A 471 9.56 -2.71 -14.69
C GLY A 471 10.25 -1.74 -15.62
N LEU A 472 9.68 -0.57 -15.73
CA LEU A 472 10.23 0.57 -16.44
C LEU A 472 9.93 1.88 -15.72
N ALA A 473 10.72 2.93 -15.96
CA ALA A 473 10.46 4.25 -15.39
C ALA A 473 10.91 5.38 -16.32
N PHE A 474 10.21 6.50 -16.29
CA PHE A 474 10.72 7.76 -16.79
C PHE A 474 11.52 8.45 -15.69
N GLY A 475 12.80 8.67 -15.93
CA GLY A 475 13.73 9.24 -14.97
C GLY A 475 14.10 10.68 -15.30
N PHE A 476 14.36 11.46 -14.28
CA PHE A 476 14.76 12.86 -14.36
C PHE A 476 15.96 13.07 -13.45
N SER A 477 17.03 13.62 -13.99
CA SER A 477 18.23 13.93 -13.24
C SER A 477 18.65 15.37 -13.50
N ALA A 478 19.40 15.95 -12.57
CA ALA A 478 19.98 17.26 -12.71
C ALA A 478 21.50 17.18 -12.57
N THR A 479 22.22 17.79 -13.49
CA THR A 479 23.68 17.85 -13.49
C THR A 479 24.21 18.92 -12.53
N GLU A 480 25.51 18.90 -12.26
CA GLU A 480 26.18 19.91 -11.43
C GLU A 480 25.91 21.33 -11.98
N GLY A 481 25.39 22.21 -11.12
CA GLY A 481 25.16 23.63 -11.42
C GLY A 481 23.85 23.98 -12.13
N ALA A 482 22.96 22.99 -12.41
CA ALA A 482 21.66 23.24 -13.01
C ALA A 482 20.57 22.37 -12.36
N SER A 483 19.41 22.96 -12.08
CA SER A 483 18.19 22.21 -11.75
C SER A 483 17.49 21.75 -13.02
N ASN A 484 16.69 20.70 -12.95
CA ASN A 484 15.85 20.21 -14.04
C ASN A 484 14.38 20.28 -13.60
N THR A 485 13.65 21.26 -14.08
CA THR A 485 12.27 21.55 -13.69
C THR A 485 11.40 21.68 -14.93
N SER A 486 10.36 20.85 -15.03
CA SER A 486 9.39 20.92 -16.13
C SER A 486 8.18 20.05 -15.87
N MET A 487 7.31 19.99 -16.87
CA MET A 487 6.19 19.07 -16.99
C MET A 487 6.28 18.34 -18.33
N ILE A 488 6.11 17.02 -18.29
CA ILE A 488 6.10 16.14 -19.47
C ILE A 488 4.85 15.25 -19.40
N TRP A 489 4.24 14.99 -20.55
CA TRP A 489 3.18 14.01 -20.73
C TRP A 489 3.66 12.87 -21.61
N ILE A 490 3.28 11.65 -21.26
CA ILE A 490 3.53 10.42 -22.03
C ILE A 490 2.18 9.79 -22.37
N ASP A 491 2.06 9.26 -23.59
CA ASP A 491 0.85 8.60 -24.03
C ASP A 491 1.15 7.43 -24.99
N ASP A 492 0.21 6.48 -25.07
CA ASP A 492 0.22 5.34 -26.00
C ASP A 492 1.53 4.53 -25.97
N LEU A 493 1.91 4.05 -24.77
CA LEU A 493 3.12 3.27 -24.57
C LEU A 493 2.93 1.83 -25.06
N GLN A 494 3.70 1.44 -26.08
CA GLN A 494 3.54 0.17 -26.77
C GLN A 494 4.88 -0.56 -26.99
N LEU A 495 4.81 -1.88 -27.10
CA LEU A 495 5.91 -2.72 -27.58
C LEU A 495 6.02 -2.63 -29.11
N ILE A 496 7.25 -2.53 -29.62
CA ILE A 496 7.55 -2.55 -31.04
C ILE A 496 7.65 -4.01 -31.46
N ARG A 497 6.68 -4.48 -32.21
CA ARG A 497 6.69 -5.86 -32.71
C ARG A 497 7.79 -6.06 -33.75
N ALA A 498 8.49 -7.19 -33.62
CA ALA A 498 9.37 -7.67 -34.70
C ALA A 498 8.51 -7.99 -35.93
N GLU A 499 8.92 -7.50 -37.11
CA GLU A 499 8.26 -7.92 -38.34
C GLU A 499 8.46 -9.44 -38.54
N PRO A 500 7.41 -10.18 -38.87
CA PRO A 500 7.59 -11.61 -39.15
C PRO A 500 8.53 -11.79 -40.35
N VAL A 501 9.65 -12.45 -40.13
CA VAL A 501 10.65 -12.81 -41.15
C VAL A 501 10.08 -13.86 -42.11
#